data_257de27db67db4ba950448b4f23fc05a
#
_entry.id   257de27db67db4ba950448b4f23fc05a
#
_cell.length_a   1.000
_cell.length_b   1.000
_cell.length_c   1.000
_cell.angle_alpha   90.00
_cell.angle_beta   90.00
_cell.angle_gamma   90.00
#
_symmetry.space_group_name_H-M   'P 1'
#
loop_
_entity.id
_entity.type
_entity.pdbx_description
1 polymer ?
#
loop_
_entity_poly.entity_id
_entity_poly.type
_entity_poly.pdbx_seq_one_letter_code
_entity_poly.pdbx_strand_id
1 'polypeptide(L)'
;MRRLAPLLVALVVVLAGCKVDTTVTVDVHNDGSGVVTVKAALDPEAVRAAETGGGKLEDRVRLSDLTAAGWTVSPWERAGGGDAQIVISKPFESVDQIPSIMKEISGPNGPLRDVAATRDRGLTSTQYEVRGAVDLAAIGTGVAADPDLVKALTNQQVDVNAIDQQLLTELRDSVSVTVEVKLPDGSTKVVHGVPGKRVTFDASASSLNSKRLLLFGLAIVLLLAAGGVLLIGRRRRRARAPIPRFEVHSKRGESMR
;
A
#
# COMPACT_ATOMS: atom_id res chain seq x y z
N MET A 1 22.33 -31.83 38.31
CA MET A 1 22.05 -31.42 36.94
C MET A 1 20.70 -31.94 36.35
N ARG A 2 19.93 -32.76 37.06
CA ARG A 2 18.66 -33.40 36.58
C ARG A 2 17.41 -32.49 36.69
N ARG A 3 17.50 -31.28 37.23
CA ARG A 3 16.34 -30.39 37.50
C ARG A 3 16.18 -29.23 36.52
N LEU A 4 17.11 -29.04 35.56
CA LEU A 4 17.03 -27.97 34.57
C LEU A 4 16.20 -28.36 33.35
N ALA A 5 16.10 -29.66 33.04
CA ALA A 5 15.31 -30.12 31.88
C ALA A 5 13.80 -29.83 32.00
N PRO A 6 13.11 -30.00 33.15
CA PRO A 6 11.71 -29.65 33.26
C PRO A 6 11.45 -28.13 33.22
N LEU A 7 12.43 -27.30 33.61
CA LEU A 7 12.31 -25.87 33.56
C LEU A 7 12.40 -25.34 32.14
N LEU A 8 13.22 -25.95 31.30
CA LEU A 8 13.37 -25.62 29.88
C LEU A 8 12.13 -26.03 29.07
N VAL A 9 11.57 -27.22 29.38
CA VAL A 9 10.31 -27.69 28.80
C VAL A 9 9.13 -26.80 29.22
N ALA A 10 9.08 -26.36 30.48
CA ALA A 10 8.05 -25.42 30.95
C ALA A 10 8.17 -24.05 30.31
N LEU A 11 9.38 -23.60 30.00
CA LEU A 11 9.61 -22.30 29.30
C LEU A 11 9.14 -22.39 27.86
N VAL A 12 9.31 -23.51 27.15
CA VAL A 12 8.85 -23.71 25.77
C VAL A 12 7.31 -23.76 25.74
N VAL A 13 6.66 -24.36 26.70
CA VAL A 13 5.20 -24.46 26.81
C VAL A 13 4.53 -23.08 27.04
N VAL A 14 5.23 -22.16 27.70
CA VAL A 14 4.70 -20.81 27.98
C VAL A 14 4.72 -19.91 26.71
N LEU A 15 5.59 -20.21 25.73
CA LEU A 15 5.65 -19.48 24.46
C LEU A 15 4.63 -19.98 23.42
N ALA A 16 4.08 -21.17 23.61
CA ALA A 16 3.23 -21.88 22.64
C ALA A 16 1.80 -21.32 22.48
N GLY A 17 1.43 -20.27 23.20
CA GLY A 17 0.07 -19.70 23.19
C GLY A 17 -0.05 -18.27 22.70
N CYS A 18 1.05 -17.53 22.63
CA CYS A 18 1.01 -16.10 22.30
C CYS A 18 0.76 -15.87 20.81
N LYS A 19 -0.31 -15.15 20.46
CA LYS A 19 -0.58 -14.75 19.06
C LYS A 19 -0.47 -13.25 18.88
N VAL A 20 0.28 -12.87 17.84
CA VAL A 20 0.44 -11.48 17.42
C VAL A 20 0.08 -11.38 15.94
N ASP A 21 -1.03 -10.72 15.65
CA ASP A 21 -1.47 -10.47 14.30
C ASP A 21 -1.16 -9.01 13.91
N THR A 22 -0.37 -8.84 12.85
CA THR A 22 -0.06 -7.52 12.31
C THR A 22 -0.61 -7.38 10.90
N THR A 23 -1.44 -6.39 10.67
CA THR A 23 -1.96 -6.04 9.34
C THR A 23 -1.46 -4.66 8.94
N VAL A 24 -0.79 -4.58 7.80
CA VAL A 24 -0.34 -3.33 7.18
C VAL A 24 -1.21 -3.06 5.97
N THR A 25 -2.00 -2.01 6.01
CA THR A 25 -2.87 -1.59 4.91
C THR A 25 -2.30 -0.34 4.25
N VAL A 26 -2.12 -0.38 2.95
CA VAL A 26 -1.81 0.77 2.09
C VAL A 26 -3.05 1.11 1.30
N ASP A 27 -3.66 2.25 1.57
CA ASP A 27 -4.85 2.72 0.85
C ASP A 27 -4.46 3.89 -0.05
N VAL A 28 -4.53 3.69 -1.36
CA VAL A 28 -4.13 4.66 -2.39
C VAL A 28 -5.36 5.27 -3.04
N HIS A 29 -5.46 6.59 -3.01
CA HIS A 29 -6.55 7.34 -3.61
C HIS A 29 -6.28 7.69 -5.09
N ASN A 30 -7.33 8.12 -5.81
CA ASN A 30 -7.25 8.50 -7.24
C ASN A 30 -6.28 9.65 -7.55
N ASP A 31 -6.01 10.52 -6.59
CA ASP A 31 -5.06 11.62 -6.74
C ASP A 31 -3.61 11.21 -6.43
N GLY A 32 -3.41 9.98 -5.93
CA GLY A 32 -2.13 9.40 -5.54
C GLY A 32 -1.73 9.70 -4.11
N SER A 33 -2.56 10.41 -3.36
CA SER A 33 -2.48 10.50 -1.91
C SER A 33 -3.02 9.21 -1.26
N GLY A 34 -2.91 9.09 0.04
CA GLY A 34 -3.50 7.96 0.75
C GLY A 34 -3.04 7.87 2.19
N VAL A 35 -3.21 6.69 2.76
CA VAL A 35 -2.83 6.41 4.13
C VAL A 35 -2.23 5.02 4.28
N VAL A 36 -1.16 4.92 5.04
CA VAL A 36 -0.64 3.64 5.54
C VAL A 36 -1.17 3.45 6.95
N THR A 37 -1.83 2.32 7.18
CA THR A 37 -2.36 1.94 8.49
C THR A 37 -1.74 0.63 8.93
N VAL A 38 -1.24 0.57 10.15
CA VAL A 38 -0.75 -0.66 10.77
C VAL A 38 -1.62 -0.96 11.97
N LYS A 39 -2.21 -2.13 11.97
CA LYS A 39 -2.99 -2.68 13.08
C LYS A 39 -2.20 -3.85 13.67
N ALA A 40 -1.90 -3.77 14.96
CA ALA A 40 -1.34 -4.89 15.71
C ALA A 40 -2.38 -5.36 16.74
N ALA A 41 -2.66 -6.65 16.72
CA ALA A 41 -3.55 -7.31 17.68
C ALA A 41 -2.77 -8.40 18.43
N LEU A 42 -2.94 -8.42 19.74
CA LEU A 42 -2.33 -9.37 20.67
C LEU A 42 -3.44 -10.16 21.34
N ASP A 43 -3.27 -11.45 21.40
CA ASP A 43 -4.16 -12.30 22.19
C ASP A 43 -3.89 -12.15 23.72
N PRO A 44 -4.74 -12.71 24.60
CA PRO A 44 -4.59 -12.56 26.04
C PRO A 44 -3.27 -13.11 26.58
N GLU A 45 -2.72 -14.13 25.94
CA GLU A 45 -1.43 -14.71 26.31
C GLU A 45 -0.27 -13.76 25.97
N ALA A 46 -0.28 -13.17 24.78
CA ALA A 46 0.70 -12.18 24.35
C ALA A 46 0.67 -10.92 25.23
N VAL A 47 -0.53 -10.45 25.59
CA VAL A 47 -0.70 -9.33 26.51
C VAL A 47 -0.10 -9.65 27.87
N ARG A 48 -0.42 -10.80 28.46
CA ARG A 48 0.14 -11.26 29.76
C ARG A 48 1.65 -11.38 29.70
N ALA A 49 2.18 -11.97 28.60
CA ALA A 49 3.63 -12.10 28.41
C ALA A 49 4.33 -10.73 28.33
N ALA A 50 3.72 -9.78 27.60
CA ALA A 50 4.25 -8.42 27.50
C ALA A 50 4.22 -7.65 28.84
N GLU A 51 3.25 -7.92 29.70
CA GLU A 51 3.08 -7.28 31.03
C GLU A 51 3.80 -8.02 32.15
N THR A 52 4.37 -9.22 31.85
CA THR A 52 5.19 -9.94 32.82
C THR A 52 6.40 -9.12 33.24
N GLY A 53 6.59 -8.94 34.53
CA GLY A 53 7.65 -8.08 35.09
C GLY A 53 7.18 -6.68 35.49
N GLY A 54 5.85 -6.42 35.51
CA GLY A 54 5.24 -5.24 36.15
C GLY A 54 5.17 -3.99 35.26
N GLY A 55 5.50 -4.09 33.97
CA GLY A 55 5.29 -3.00 33.00
C GLY A 55 3.93 -3.10 32.33
N LYS A 56 3.32 -1.98 32.00
CA LYS A 56 2.12 -1.95 31.14
C LYS A 56 2.51 -2.09 29.68
N LEU A 57 1.57 -2.57 28.83
CA LEU A 57 1.77 -2.70 27.40
C LEU A 57 2.13 -1.35 26.75
N GLU A 58 1.53 -0.26 27.24
CA GLU A 58 1.76 1.11 26.81
C GLU A 58 3.21 1.58 27.04
N ASP A 59 3.85 1.08 28.10
CA ASP A 59 5.24 1.44 28.46
C ASP A 59 6.28 0.63 27.64
N ARG A 60 5.86 -0.48 27.04
CA ARG A 60 6.74 -1.37 26.27
C ARG A 60 6.95 -0.91 24.83
N VAL A 61 6.02 -0.17 24.26
CA VAL A 61 6.09 0.34 22.90
C VAL A 61 6.41 1.83 22.94
N ARG A 62 7.52 2.23 22.34
CA ARG A 62 7.92 3.65 22.23
C ARG A 62 7.07 4.38 21.20
N LEU A 63 5.84 4.70 21.56
CA LEU A 63 4.88 5.39 20.70
C LEU A 63 5.23 6.86 20.47
N SER A 64 6.00 7.47 21.39
CA SER A 64 6.47 8.86 21.29
C SER A 64 7.28 9.11 20.02
N ASP A 65 8.14 8.17 19.65
CA ASP A 65 9.03 8.30 18.50
C ASP A 65 8.21 8.26 17.18
N LEU A 66 7.15 7.44 17.15
CA LEU A 66 6.23 7.37 16.02
C LEU A 66 5.43 8.68 15.87
N THR A 67 4.94 9.23 16.98
CA THR A 67 4.21 10.51 16.96
C THR A 67 5.11 11.66 16.49
N ALA A 68 6.37 11.70 16.94
CA ALA A 68 7.35 12.67 16.48
C ALA A 68 7.67 12.51 14.97
N ALA A 69 7.59 11.30 14.44
CA ALA A 69 7.75 11.00 13.01
C ALA A 69 6.47 11.24 12.19
N GLY A 70 5.42 11.80 12.76
CA GLY A 70 4.17 12.16 12.08
C GLY A 70 3.15 11.02 11.96
N TRP A 71 3.28 9.97 12.76
CA TRP A 71 2.27 8.92 12.87
C TRP A 71 1.16 9.35 13.85
N THR A 72 -0.07 9.04 13.49
CA THR A 72 -1.20 9.07 14.41
C THR A 72 -1.30 7.71 15.09
N VAL A 73 -1.27 7.71 16.42
CA VAL A 73 -1.27 6.49 17.23
C VAL A 73 -2.55 6.46 18.04
N SER A 74 -3.36 5.38 17.91
CA SER A 74 -4.51 5.17 18.80
C SER A 74 -4.04 4.71 20.19
N PRO A 75 -4.84 4.94 21.23
CA PRO A 75 -4.66 4.22 22.48
C PRO A 75 -4.79 2.71 22.26
N TRP A 76 -4.21 1.91 23.17
CA TRP A 76 -4.48 0.48 23.19
C TRP A 76 -5.96 0.23 23.54
N GLU A 77 -6.64 -0.47 22.67
CA GLU A 77 -8.01 -0.95 22.92
C GLU A 77 -7.94 -2.36 23.48
N ARG A 78 -8.57 -2.58 24.64
CA ARG A 78 -8.65 -3.88 25.31
C ARG A 78 -10.04 -4.45 25.18
N ALA A 79 -10.15 -5.67 24.66
CA ALA A 79 -11.42 -6.38 24.63
C ALA A 79 -11.67 -7.11 25.96
N GLY A 80 -12.93 -7.44 26.25
CA GLY A 80 -13.33 -8.13 27.47
C GLY A 80 -12.71 -9.53 27.68
N GLY A 81 -12.12 -10.10 26.63
CA GLY A 81 -11.37 -11.37 26.67
C GLY A 81 -9.90 -11.25 27.09
N GLY A 82 -9.40 -10.01 27.26
CA GLY A 82 -8.00 -9.74 27.57
C GLY A 82 -7.12 -9.50 26.33
N ASP A 83 -7.68 -9.56 25.14
CA ASP A 83 -7.01 -9.15 23.89
C ASP A 83 -6.71 -7.66 23.92
N ALA A 84 -5.64 -7.25 23.23
CA ALA A 84 -5.33 -5.84 23.05
C ALA A 84 -5.02 -5.55 21.59
N GLN A 85 -5.44 -4.38 21.10
CA GLN A 85 -5.10 -3.92 19.76
C GLN A 85 -4.66 -2.46 19.77
N ILE A 86 -3.79 -2.14 18.82
CA ILE A 86 -3.36 -0.77 18.54
C ILE A 86 -3.44 -0.51 17.04
N VAL A 87 -3.82 0.71 16.68
CA VAL A 87 -3.83 1.17 15.30
C VAL A 87 -2.93 2.39 15.19
N ILE A 88 -2.00 2.36 14.24
CA ILE A 88 -1.18 3.51 13.90
C ILE A 88 -1.36 3.83 12.42
N SER A 89 -1.38 5.09 12.06
CA SER A 89 -1.58 5.52 10.68
C SER A 89 -0.74 6.71 10.32
N LYS A 90 -0.30 6.76 9.06
CA LYS A 90 0.44 7.90 8.51
C LYS A 90 -0.09 8.22 7.12
N PRO A 91 -0.59 9.46 6.90
CA PRO A 91 -1.01 9.89 5.58
C PRO A 91 0.22 10.14 4.68
N PHE A 92 0.02 10.02 3.37
CA PHE A 92 0.97 10.40 2.34
C PHE A 92 0.31 11.22 1.24
N GLU A 93 1.03 12.16 0.66
CA GLU A 93 0.55 13.00 -0.44
C GLU A 93 0.86 12.41 -1.82
N SER A 94 1.86 11.54 -1.91
CA SER A 94 2.27 10.85 -3.13
C SER A 94 2.66 9.41 -2.84
N VAL A 95 2.36 8.50 -3.78
CA VAL A 95 2.76 7.09 -3.70
C VAL A 95 4.28 6.91 -3.55
N ASP A 96 5.08 7.86 -4.02
CA ASP A 96 6.54 7.84 -3.88
C ASP A 96 7.01 7.86 -2.42
N GLN A 97 6.15 8.26 -1.49
CA GLN A 97 6.44 8.27 -0.04
C GLN A 97 6.23 6.89 0.60
N ILE A 98 5.48 5.98 -0.02
CA ILE A 98 5.17 4.66 0.53
C ILE A 98 6.44 3.88 0.91
N PRO A 99 7.50 3.79 0.07
CA PRO A 99 8.70 3.05 0.42
C PRO A 99 9.38 3.57 1.69
N SER A 100 9.43 4.90 1.88
CA SER A 100 10.03 5.51 3.07
C SER A 100 9.19 5.25 4.32
N ILE A 101 7.87 5.34 4.23
CA ILE A 101 6.93 5.07 5.33
C ILE A 101 7.02 3.59 5.75
N MET A 102 7.08 2.68 4.77
CA MET A 102 7.23 1.24 5.05
C MET A 102 8.59 0.92 5.70
N LYS A 103 9.66 1.57 5.26
CA LYS A 103 10.98 1.43 5.88
C LYS A 103 11.02 1.99 7.30
N GLU A 104 10.31 3.09 7.54
CA GLU A 104 10.22 3.72 8.85
C GLU A 104 9.55 2.80 9.87
N ILE A 105 8.40 2.20 9.52
CA ILE A 105 7.66 1.31 10.43
C ILE A 105 8.31 -0.07 10.57
N SER A 106 8.89 -0.60 9.51
CA SER A 106 9.52 -1.92 9.50
C SER A 106 10.94 -1.90 10.06
N GLY A 107 11.61 -0.74 9.99
CA GLY A 107 13.04 -0.63 10.29
C GLY A 107 13.92 -1.28 9.22
N PRO A 108 15.25 -1.12 9.35
CA PRO A 108 16.21 -1.60 8.34
C PRO A 108 16.25 -3.14 8.22
N ASN A 109 15.94 -3.85 9.30
CA ASN A 109 15.93 -5.32 9.37
C ASN A 109 14.53 -5.92 9.55
N GLY A 110 13.48 -5.11 9.36
CA GLY A 110 12.10 -5.53 9.55
C GLY A 110 11.57 -6.43 8.43
N PRO A 111 10.33 -6.89 8.56
CA PRO A 111 9.73 -7.87 7.65
C PRO A 111 9.34 -7.30 6.27
N LEU A 112 9.19 -5.98 6.13
CA LEU A 112 8.81 -5.37 4.85
C LEU A 112 10.08 -4.99 4.07
N ARG A 113 10.30 -5.63 2.92
CA ARG A 113 11.49 -5.50 2.11
C ARG A 113 11.16 -5.05 0.69
N ASP A 114 12.11 -4.34 0.08
CA ASP A 114 12.10 -3.97 -1.34
C ASP A 114 10.80 -3.33 -1.79
N VAL A 115 10.18 -2.56 -0.88
CA VAL A 115 8.94 -1.85 -1.19
C VAL A 115 9.26 -0.75 -2.20
N ALA A 116 8.53 -0.77 -3.31
CA ALA A 116 8.55 0.26 -4.33
C ALA A 116 7.11 0.61 -4.71
N ALA A 117 6.87 1.88 -4.97
CA ALA A 117 5.58 2.36 -5.42
C ALA A 117 5.79 3.38 -6.54
N THR A 118 5.00 3.28 -7.59
CA THR A 118 5.08 4.18 -8.74
C THR A 118 3.71 4.65 -9.17
N ARG A 119 3.65 5.85 -9.73
CA ARG A 119 2.48 6.43 -10.34
C ARG A 119 2.85 7.00 -11.70
N ASP A 120 2.34 6.40 -12.76
CA ASP A 120 2.52 6.89 -14.13
C ASP A 120 1.23 7.56 -14.64
N ARG A 121 1.34 8.84 -14.99
CA ARG A 121 0.21 9.68 -15.43
C ARG A 121 0.16 9.77 -16.95
N GLY A 122 -0.66 8.95 -17.58
CA GLY A 122 -1.00 9.07 -18.99
C GLY A 122 -2.01 10.21 -19.28
N LEU A 123 -2.36 10.36 -20.55
CA LEU A 123 -3.35 11.36 -21.00
C LEU A 123 -4.77 11.00 -20.52
N THR A 124 -5.15 9.72 -20.63
CA THR A 124 -6.50 9.22 -20.35
C THR A 124 -6.60 8.41 -19.08
N SER A 125 -5.50 7.80 -18.65
CA SER A 125 -5.44 6.94 -17.46
C SER A 125 -4.19 7.24 -16.64
N THR A 126 -4.26 6.89 -15.35
CA THR A 126 -3.11 6.89 -14.44
C THR A 126 -2.91 5.45 -13.98
N GLN A 127 -1.69 4.97 -14.09
CA GLN A 127 -1.30 3.65 -13.59
C GLN A 127 -0.66 3.80 -12.21
N TYR A 128 -0.99 2.88 -11.34
CA TYR A 128 -0.42 2.76 -9.98
C TYR A 128 0.16 1.37 -9.85
N GLU A 129 1.33 1.27 -9.26
CA GLU A 129 1.98 0.01 -8.95
C GLU A 129 2.58 0.09 -7.55
N VAL A 130 2.29 -0.89 -6.71
CA VAL A 130 2.91 -1.06 -5.39
C VAL A 130 3.40 -2.49 -5.30
N ARG A 131 4.70 -2.65 -5.12
CA ARG A 131 5.36 -3.96 -5.03
C ARG A 131 6.27 -4.03 -3.82
N GLY A 132 6.56 -5.24 -3.38
CA GLY A 132 7.45 -5.46 -2.25
C GLY A 132 7.53 -6.93 -1.85
N ALA A 133 8.07 -7.17 -0.69
CA ALA A 133 8.12 -8.50 -0.10
C ALA A 133 7.86 -8.46 1.41
N VAL A 134 7.15 -9.47 1.90
CA VAL A 134 7.09 -9.82 3.31
C VAL A 134 8.14 -10.89 3.54
N ASP A 135 9.20 -10.54 4.24
CA ASP A 135 10.34 -11.42 4.51
C ASP A 135 10.35 -11.82 5.98
N LEU A 136 9.88 -13.02 6.24
CA LEU A 136 9.88 -13.64 7.56
C LEU A 136 10.91 -14.79 7.63
N ALA A 137 11.89 -14.80 6.71
CA ALA A 137 12.91 -15.85 6.66
C ALA A 137 13.73 -15.93 7.97
N ALA A 138 14.01 -14.78 8.58
CA ALA A 138 14.73 -14.72 9.86
C ALA A 138 13.89 -15.24 11.05
N ILE A 139 12.56 -15.22 10.95
CA ILE A 139 11.64 -15.74 11.96
C ILE A 139 11.52 -17.27 11.78
N GLY A 140 12.58 -17.97 11.72
CA GLY A 140 12.54 -19.42 11.49
C GLY A 140 13.92 -20.04 11.45
N THR A 141 14.92 -19.20 11.63
CA THR A 141 16.29 -19.66 11.89
C THR A 141 16.39 -20.02 13.36
N GLY A 142 15.75 -21.13 13.78
CA GLY A 142 15.68 -21.56 15.16
C GLY A 142 17.04 -21.87 15.79
N VAL A 143 17.05 -22.81 16.70
CA VAL A 143 18.24 -23.32 17.43
C VAL A 143 19.38 -23.70 16.48
N ALA A 144 19.05 -24.18 15.27
CA ALA A 144 20.02 -24.58 14.24
C ALA A 144 20.90 -23.44 13.70
N ALA A 145 20.51 -22.18 13.89
CA ALA A 145 21.29 -21.04 13.45
C ALA A 145 22.46 -20.68 14.38
N ASP A 146 22.44 -21.18 15.61
CA ASP A 146 23.49 -20.97 16.60
C ASP A 146 24.37 -22.24 16.76
N PRO A 147 25.59 -22.26 16.17
CA PRO A 147 26.44 -23.43 16.18
C PRO A 147 26.89 -23.84 17.60
N ASP A 148 27.00 -22.89 18.53
CA ASP A 148 27.40 -23.19 19.89
C ASP A 148 26.24 -23.84 20.66
N LEU A 149 25.03 -23.37 20.45
CA LEU A 149 23.81 -23.97 21.02
C LEU A 149 23.55 -25.36 20.45
N VAL A 150 23.70 -25.52 19.13
CA VAL A 150 23.61 -26.84 18.46
C VAL A 150 24.59 -27.84 19.10
N LYS A 151 25.86 -27.44 19.27
CA LYS A 151 26.87 -28.30 19.88
C LYS A 151 26.54 -28.65 21.32
N ALA A 152 26.06 -27.72 22.11
CA ALA A 152 25.66 -27.93 23.48
C ALA A 152 24.49 -28.92 23.60
N LEU A 153 23.48 -28.80 22.75
CA LEU A 153 22.29 -29.66 22.69
C LEU A 153 22.64 -31.09 22.19
N THR A 154 23.46 -31.15 21.14
CA THR A 154 23.91 -32.44 20.59
C THR A 154 24.71 -33.25 21.64
N ASN A 155 25.54 -32.57 22.43
CA ASN A 155 26.27 -33.25 23.53
C ASN A 155 25.34 -33.79 24.63
N GLN A 156 24.12 -33.27 24.73
CA GLN A 156 23.07 -33.75 25.65
C GLN A 156 22.13 -34.77 25.01
N GLN A 157 22.45 -35.27 23.81
CA GLN A 157 21.60 -36.19 23.01
C GLN A 157 20.21 -35.65 22.71
N VAL A 158 20.08 -34.35 22.57
CA VAL A 158 18.83 -33.67 22.19
C VAL A 158 18.78 -33.59 20.67
N ASP A 159 17.66 -33.98 20.06
CA ASP A 159 17.43 -33.84 18.63
C ASP A 159 17.09 -32.38 18.28
N VAL A 160 18.11 -31.67 17.82
CA VAL A 160 18.00 -30.25 17.43
C VAL A 160 16.99 -30.05 16.30
N ASN A 161 16.90 -31.03 15.36
CA ASN A 161 15.99 -30.91 14.22
C ASN A 161 14.53 -31.05 14.67
N ALA A 162 14.25 -31.92 15.64
CA ALA A 162 12.91 -32.08 16.20
C ALA A 162 12.47 -30.78 16.93
N ILE A 163 13.38 -30.17 17.71
CA ILE A 163 13.12 -28.90 18.38
C ILE A 163 12.88 -27.78 17.37
N ASP A 164 13.71 -27.68 16.34
CA ASP A 164 13.54 -26.64 15.30
C ASP A 164 12.21 -26.77 14.55
N GLN A 165 11.80 -28.00 14.19
CA GLN A 165 10.51 -28.23 13.54
C GLN A 165 9.32 -27.84 14.44
N GLN A 166 9.40 -28.23 15.72
CA GLN A 166 8.38 -27.85 16.69
C GLN A 166 8.30 -26.32 16.86
N LEU A 167 9.46 -25.67 17.06
CA LEU A 167 9.54 -24.21 17.20
C LEU A 167 9.02 -23.47 15.96
N LEU A 168 9.36 -23.96 14.76
CA LEU A 168 8.84 -23.39 13.50
C LEU A 168 7.33 -23.55 13.37
N THR A 169 6.78 -24.66 13.85
CA THR A 169 5.33 -24.90 13.85
C THR A 169 4.64 -23.93 14.81
N GLU A 170 5.15 -23.78 16.02
CA GLU A 170 4.64 -22.86 17.03
C GLU A 170 4.74 -21.39 16.58
N LEU A 171 5.86 -20.98 15.95
CA LEU A 171 6.05 -19.64 15.41
C LEU A 171 5.09 -19.35 14.24
N ARG A 172 4.76 -20.35 13.41
CA ARG A 172 3.77 -20.18 12.33
C ARG A 172 2.39 -19.83 12.86
N ASP A 173 2.04 -20.40 14.00
CA ASP A 173 0.73 -20.18 14.63
C ASP A 173 0.72 -18.93 15.50
N SER A 174 1.90 -18.45 15.89
CA SER A 174 2.06 -17.34 16.85
C SER A 174 2.21 -15.97 16.20
N VAL A 175 2.76 -15.89 14.99
CA VAL A 175 3.03 -14.62 14.32
C VAL A 175 2.39 -14.58 12.93
N SER A 176 1.48 -13.67 12.74
CA SER A 176 0.85 -13.37 11.45
C SER A 176 1.20 -11.97 11.00
N VAL A 177 1.66 -11.84 9.76
CA VAL A 177 1.89 -10.54 9.11
C VAL A 177 1.13 -10.53 7.79
N THR A 178 0.18 -9.63 7.68
CA THR A 178 -0.62 -9.45 6.47
C THR A 178 -0.36 -8.06 5.87
N VAL A 179 -0.13 -8.02 4.57
CA VAL A 179 -0.05 -6.76 3.81
C VAL A 179 -1.26 -6.67 2.89
N GLU A 180 -2.00 -5.59 3.01
CA GLU A 180 -3.17 -5.28 2.21
C GLU A 180 -2.90 -4.00 1.42
N VAL A 181 -2.99 -4.06 0.10
CA VAL A 181 -2.86 -2.89 -0.79
C VAL A 181 -4.19 -2.64 -1.47
N LYS A 182 -4.81 -1.50 -1.16
CA LYS A 182 -6.04 -1.01 -1.78
C LYS A 182 -5.69 0.03 -2.82
N LEU A 183 -6.15 -0.18 -4.04
CA LEU A 183 -5.84 0.66 -5.19
C LEU A 183 -7.06 1.48 -5.64
N PRO A 184 -6.85 2.58 -6.39
CA PRO A 184 -7.91 3.53 -6.74
C PRO A 184 -9.05 2.97 -7.58
N ASP A 185 -8.87 1.84 -8.25
CA ASP A 185 -9.91 1.15 -9.04
C ASP A 185 -10.82 0.26 -8.18
N GLY A 186 -10.59 0.23 -6.86
CA GLY A 186 -11.29 -0.62 -5.90
C GLY A 186 -10.69 -2.03 -5.78
N SER A 187 -9.63 -2.34 -6.52
CA SER A 187 -8.92 -3.61 -6.35
C SER A 187 -8.15 -3.64 -5.04
N THR A 188 -8.14 -4.82 -4.42
CA THR A 188 -7.41 -5.07 -3.18
C THR A 188 -6.53 -6.29 -3.35
N LYS A 189 -5.25 -6.13 -3.04
CA LYS A 189 -4.28 -7.24 -2.99
C LYS A 189 -3.94 -7.53 -1.55
N VAL A 190 -4.19 -8.77 -1.12
CA VAL A 190 -3.84 -9.25 0.22
C VAL A 190 -2.74 -10.29 0.11
N VAL A 191 -1.72 -10.16 0.96
CA VAL A 191 -0.60 -11.09 1.03
C VAL A 191 -0.31 -11.43 2.47
N HIS A 192 -0.25 -12.71 2.75
CA HIS A 192 0.08 -13.23 4.08
C HIS A 192 1.56 -13.63 4.12
N GLY A 193 2.28 -13.09 5.08
CA GLY A 193 3.64 -13.52 5.38
C GLY A 193 3.63 -14.95 5.92
N VAL A 194 4.61 -15.73 5.51
CA VAL A 194 4.78 -17.11 5.97
C VAL A 194 6.11 -17.18 6.73
N PRO A 195 6.10 -17.53 8.04
CA PRO A 195 7.32 -17.69 8.82
C PRO A 195 8.32 -18.63 8.12
N GLY A 196 9.59 -18.27 8.14
CA GLY A 196 10.65 -18.98 7.43
C GLY A 196 10.70 -18.75 5.92
N LYS A 197 9.85 -17.87 5.36
CA LYS A 197 9.80 -17.60 3.92
C LYS A 197 9.76 -16.11 3.62
N ARG A 198 10.18 -15.79 2.39
CA ARG A 198 9.96 -14.50 1.76
C ARG A 198 8.83 -14.62 0.74
N VAL A 199 7.81 -13.80 0.86
CA VAL A 199 6.65 -13.75 -0.02
C VAL A 199 6.61 -12.38 -0.70
N THR A 200 6.68 -12.36 -2.03
CA THR A 200 6.60 -11.12 -2.82
C THR A 200 5.16 -10.76 -3.13
N PHE A 201 4.88 -9.47 -3.27
CA PHE A 201 3.61 -8.96 -3.74
C PHE A 201 3.80 -7.91 -4.82
N ASP A 202 2.84 -7.89 -5.72
CA ASP A 202 2.70 -6.88 -6.76
C ASP A 202 1.21 -6.55 -6.88
N ALA A 203 0.90 -5.27 -6.75
CA ALA A 203 -0.44 -4.73 -6.87
C ALA A 203 -0.41 -3.59 -7.87
N SER A 204 -1.16 -3.73 -8.95
CA SER A 204 -1.23 -2.71 -10.00
C SER A 204 -2.68 -2.39 -10.35
N ALA A 205 -2.95 -1.12 -10.62
CA ALA A 205 -4.26 -0.63 -11.03
C ALA A 205 -4.14 0.50 -12.05
N SER A 206 -5.19 0.65 -12.84
CA SER A 206 -5.33 1.75 -13.78
C SER A 206 -6.62 2.51 -13.51
N SER A 207 -6.53 3.78 -13.17
CA SER A 207 -7.70 4.64 -12.99
C SER A 207 -7.85 5.63 -14.15
N LEU A 208 -9.10 5.81 -14.61
CA LEU A 208 -9.43 6.77 -15.67
C LEU A 208 -9.35 8.20 -15.15
N ASN A 209 -8.72 9.06 -15.93
CA ASN A 209 -8.56 10.48 -15.61
C ASN A 209 -9.81 11.27 -16.02
N SER A 210 -10.93 11.06 -15.29
CA SER A 210 -12.25 11.60 -15.64
C SER A 210 -12.24 13.11 -15.84
N LYS A 211 -11.47 13.87 -15.06
CA LYS A 211 -11.33 15.32 -15.22
C LYS A 211 -10.71 15.70 -16.57
N ARG A 212 -9.67 14.99 -17.00
CA ARG A 212 -9.02 15.24 -18.30
C ARG A 212 -9.90 14.80 -19.46
N LEU A 213 -10.58 13.64 -19.36
CA LEU A 213 -11.54 13.18 -20.36
C LEU A 213 -12.67 14.21 -20.56
N LEU A 214 -13.18 14.80 -19.50
CA LEU A 214 -14.21 15.84 -19.54
C LEU A 214 -13.71 17.10 -20.23
N LEU A 215 -12.47 17.54 -19.92
CA LEU A 215 -11.83 18.67 -20.58
C LEU A 215 -11.58 18.42 -22.07
N PHE A 216 -11.14 17.22 -22.45
CA PHE A 216 -10.97 16.82 -23.85
C PHE A 216 -12.32 16.79 -24.59
N GLY A 217 -13.37 16.23 -23.97
CA GLY A 217 -14.72 16.25 -24.52
C GLY A 217 -15.22 17.68 -24.76
N LEU A 218 -15.04 18.57 -23.79
CA LEU A 218 -15.41 19.98 -23.90
C LEU A 218 -14.62 20.67 -25.03
N ALA A 219 -13.31 20.42 -25.12
CA ALA A 219 -12.48 20.99 -26.19
C ALA A 219 -12.94 20.55 -27.57
N ILE A 220 -13.29 19.28 -27.74
CA ILE A 220 -13.85 18.76 -29.02
C ILE A 220 -15.16 19.45 -29.35
N VAL A 221 -16.07 19.61 -28.40
CA VAL A 221 -17.36 20.31 -28.60
C VAL A 221 -17.14 21.74 -29.03
N LEU A 222 -16.21 22.46 -28.36
CA LEU A 222 -15.88 23.85 -28.72
C LEU A 222 -15.27 23.95 -30.13
N LEU A 223 -14.40 23.03 -30.51
CA LEU A 223 -13.82 22.98 -31.87
C LEU A 223 -14.89 22.73 -32.94
N LEU A 224 -15.82 21.81 -32.67
CA LEU A 224 -16.95 21.53 -33.59
C LEU A 224 -17.88 22.75 -33.70
N ALA A 225 -18.17 23.42 -32.61
CA ALA A 225 -18.96 24.66 -32.62
C ALA A 225 -18.27 25.77 -33.40
N ALA A 226 -16.97 26.00 -33.17
CA ALA A 226 -16.19 26.99 -33.94
C ALA A 226 -16.12 26.65 -35.43
N GLY A 227 -15.90 25.38 -35.77
CA GLY A 227 -15.94 24.89 -37.16
C GLY A 227 -17.30 25.11 -37.82
N GLY A 228 -18.40 24.85 -37.10
CA GLY A 228 -19.78 25.10 -37.57
C GLY A 228 -20.03 26.57 -37.86
N VAL A 229 -19.61 27.49 -36.96
CA VAL A 229 -19.74 28.94 -37.16
C VAL A 229 -18.96 29.40 -38.39
N LEU A 230 -17.73 28.89 -38.59
CA LEU A 230 -16.91 29.21 -39.76
C LEU A 230 -17.55 28.72 -41.07
N LEU A 231 -18.11 27.56 -41.08
CA LEU A 231 -18.81 26.99 -42.27
C LEU A 231 -20.07 27.81 -42.62
N ILE A 232 -20.86 28.15 -41.63
CA ILE A 232 -22.05 29.01 -41.80
C ILE A 232 -21.63 30.41 -42.29
N GLY A 233 -20.59 30.98 -41.73
CA GLY A 233 -20.04 32.26 -42.15
C GLY A 233 -19.54 32.23 -43.60
N ARG A 234 -18.86 31.18 -44.05
CA ARG A 234 -18.43 30.99 -45.43
C ARG A 234 -19.61 30.81 -46.39
N ARG A 235 -20.65 30.06 -46.02
CA ARG A 235 -21.88 29.91 -46.85
C ARG A 235 -22.60 31.25 -47.01
N ARG A 236 -22.74 32.03 -45.96
CA ARG A 236 -23.37 33.38 -46.01
C ARG A 236 -22.59 34.37 -46.89
N ARG A 237 -21.25 34.31 -46.90
CA ARG A 237 -20.42 35.14 -47.77
C ARG A 237 -20.53 34.79 -49.23
N ARG A 238 -20.66 33.49 -49.58
CA ARG A 238 -20.90 33.07 -50.98
C ARG A 238 -22.29 33.43 -51.51
N ALA A 239 -23.31 33.51 -50.65
CA ALA A 239 -24.66 33.92 -51.03
C ALA A 239 -24.79 35.43 -51.24
N ARG A 240 -23.80 36.22 -50.87
CA ARG A 240 -23.76 37.70 -51.09
C ARG A 240 -22.79 38.09 -52.20
N ALA A 241 -22.58 37.24 -53.20
CA ALA A 241 -21.85 37.67 -54.42
C ALA A 241 -22.62 38.82 -55.10
N PRO A 242 -21.96 39.95 -55.41
CA PRO A 242 -22.63 41.08 -55.99
C PRO A 242 -23.18 40.73 -57.38
N ILE A 243 -24.47 41.08 -57.62
CA ILE A 243 -25.11 40.96 -58.90
C ILE A 243 -24.30 41.82 -59.88
N PRO A 244 -23.84 41.29 -61.02
CA PRO A 244 -23.13 42.05 -62.03
C PRO A 244 -24.05 43.18 -62.52
N ARG A 245 -23.65 44.44 -62.35
CA ARG A 245 -24.32 45.54 -63.00
C ARG A 245 -24.14 45.45 -64.51
N PHE A 246 -25.22 45.17 -65.18
CA PHE A 246 -25.24 45.32 -66.65
C PHE A 246 -25.21 46.83 -66.94
N GLU A 247 -24.11 47.35 -67.49
CA GLU A 247 -24.03 48.62 -68.11
C GLU A 247 -24.81 48.57 -69.42
N VAL A 248 -25.97 49.24 -69.45
CA VAL A 248 -26.73 49.50 -70.68
C VAL A 248 -25.97 50.55 -71.45
N HIS A 249 -25.25 50.17 -72.50
CA HIS A 249 -24.68 51.11 -73.50
C HIS A 249 -25.83 51.71 -74.32
N SER A 250 -26.26 52.90 -73.97
CA SER A 250 -27.14 53.74 -74.79
C SER A 250 -26.34 54.25 -76.02
N LYS A 251 -26.51 53.55 -77.17
CA LYS A 251 -26.10 54.10 -78.44
C LYS A 251 -27.05 55.30 -78.80
N ARG A 252 -26.62 56.52 -78.58
CA ARG A 252 -27.24 57.71 -79.10
C ARG A 252 -26.82 57.87 -80.55
N GLY A 253 -27.81 57.74 -81.42
CA GLY A 253 -27.64 57.87 -82.84
C GLY A 253 -27.14 59.21 -83.23
N GLU A 254 -26.20 59.25 -84.14
CA GLU A 254 -25.75 60.40 -84.88
C GLU A 254 -26.63 60.50 -86.12
N SER A 255 -27.36 61.61 -86.26
CA SER A 255 -28.09 61.94 -87.45
C SER A 255 -27.53 63.33 -87.94
N MET A 256 -26.99 63.27 -89.10
CA MET A 256 -26.94 64.24 -90.19
C MET A 256 -26.78 65.71 -89.90
N ARG A 257 -25.73 66.28 -90.28
CA ARG A 257 -25.47 67.11 -91.47
C ARG A 257 -24.03 67.50 -91.58
#